data_ce83f11f5c326b9e49c2a132af56bb08
#
_entry.id   ce83f11f5c326b9e49c2a132af56bb08
#
_cell.length_a   1.000
_cell.length_b   1.000
_cell.length_c   1.000
_cell.angle_alpha   90.00
_cell.angle_beta   90.00
_cell.angle_gamma   90.00
#
_symmetry.space_group_name_H-M   'P 1'
#
loop_
_entity.id
_entity.type
_entity.pdbx_description
1 polymer ?
#
loop_
_entity_poly.entity_id
_entity_poly.type
_entity_poly.pdbx_seq_one_letter_code
_entity_poly.pdbx_strand_id
1 'polypeptide(L)'
;AAAGRSYYEGTLSEVELPWNIEISYKLDGKAVAPEELGGASGQLEIAIKTSKNEAVAGGFYDNYLLQFTITLDADLCENVSVTGGTAANAGGSKTVSLMVLPGSDGDVGLTADVHDFRMDGMTIAAVPYDVADSLGDMSEVTDGLDQLVDAIDQLSSGASQLSSGASQLSSGASQYGS
;
A
#
# COMPACT_ATOMS: atom_id res chain seq x y z
N ALA A 1 -4.53 34.68 6.86
CA ALA A 1 -4.51 34.00 8.16
C ALA A 1 -3.90 32.64 7.93
N ALA A 2 -2.74 32.36 8.56
CA ALA A 2 -2.09 31.05 8.47
C ALA A 2 -2.97 30.03 9.22
N ALA A 3 -3.37 28.97 8.55
CA ALA A 3 -4.02 27.83 9.19
C ALA A 3 -2.98 27.12 10.07
N GLY A 4 -3.04 27.34 11.37
CA GLY A 4 -2.23 26.62 12.34
C GLY A 4 -2.78 25.22 12.51
N ARG A 5 -1.91 24.19 12.47
CA ARG A 5 -2.28 22.85 12.89
C ARG A 5 -2.48 22.84 14.39
N SER A 6 -3.67 22.51 14.85
CA SER A 6 -3.96 22.30 16.26
C SER A 6 -3.85 20.81 16.58
N TYR A 7 -3.04 20.45 17.56
CA TYR A 7 -2.93 19.10 18.08
C TYR A 7 -3.72 19.02 19.39
N TYR A 8 -4.57 18.03 19.50
CA TYR A 8 -5.27 17.70 20.75
C TYR A 8 -4.77 16.34 21.22
N GLU A 9 -4.21 16.31 22.42
CA GLU A 9 -3.93 15.07 23.14
C GLU A 9 -5.05 14.87 24.16
N GLY A 10 -5.73 13.74 24.06
CA GLY A 10 -6.83 13.37 24.97
C GLY A 10 -6.71 11.90 25.35
N THR A 11 -6.87 11.60 26.63
CA THR A 11 -7.06 10.22 27.09
C THR A 11 -8.55 9.90 27.05
N LEU A 12 -8.94 8.96 26.18
CA LEU A 12 -10.31 8.46 26.09
C LEU A 12 -10.46 7.29 27.08
N SER A 13 -11.37 7.40 28.03
CA SER A 13 -11.78 6.27 28.86
C SER A 13 -12.90 5.51 28.15
N GLU A 14 -12.67 4.22 27.88
CA GLU A 14 -13.65 3.23 27.40
C GLU A 14 -14.53 3.72 26.21
N VAL A 15 -13.90 4.08 25.12
CA VAL A 15 -14.60 4.31 23.85
C VAL A 15 -14.37 3.12 22.95
N GLU A 16 -15.44 2.52 22.43
CA GLU A 16 -15.34 1.48 21.42
C GLU A 16 -14.66 2.03 20.17
N LEU A 17 -13.74 1.28 19.62
CA LEU A 17 -13.04 1.66 18.40
C LEU A 17 -13.96 1.51 17.18
N PRO A 18 -13.82 2.38 16.16
CA PRO A 18 -14.56 2.26 14.91
C PRO A 18 -14.23 1.00 14.10
N TRP A 19 -13.19 0.28 14.48
CA TRP A 19 -12.75 -0.98 13.88
C TRP A 19 -12.79 -2.12 14.89
N ASN A 20 -13.19 -3.30 14.44
CA ASN A 20 -12.84 -4.55 15.08
C ASN A 20 -11.44 -4.92 14.59
N ILE A 21 -10.51 -5.18 15.51
CA ILE A 21 -9.13 -5.55 15.18
C ILE A 21 -8.85 -6.91 15.82
N GLU A 22 -8.54 -7.89 15.00
CA GLU A 22 -8.15 -9.23 15.41
C GLU A 22 -6.70 -9.49 15.02
N ILE A 23 -5.85 -9.79 16.00
CA ILE A 23 -4.44 -10.10 15.78
C ILE A 23 -4.23 -11.56 16.17
N SER A 24 -3.67 -12.34 15.27
CA SER A 24 -3.36 -13.75 15.49
C SER A 24 -1.88 -14.03 15.21
N TYR A 25 -1.34 -14.95 15.99
CA TYR A 25 0.05 -15.37 15.91
C TYR A 25 0.13 -16.86 15.66
N LYS A 26 1.05 -17.25 14.75
CA LYS A 26 1.39 -18.65 14.53
C LYS A 26 2.90 -18.83 14.54
N LEU A 27 3.35 -19.97 15.08
CA LEU A 27 4.72 -20.44 15.02
C LEU A 27 4.72 -21.81 14.38
N ASP A 28 5.48 -21.99 13.31
CA ASP A 28 5.51 -23.22 12.51
C ASP A 28 4.11 -23.71 12.09
N GLY A 29 3.23 -22.74 11.74
CA GLY A 29 1.85 -22.98 11.32
C GLY A 29 0.86 -23.31 12.44
N LYS A 30 1.29 -23.31 13.71
CA LYS A 30 0.43 -23.56 14.88
C LYS A 30 0.10 -22.24 15.56
N ALA A 31 -1.17 -22.04 15.91
CA ALA A 31 -1.58 -20.89 16.69
C ALA A 31 -0.92 -20.89 18.07
N VAL A 32 -0.38 -19.75 18.47
CA VAL A 32 0.30 -19.53 19.76
C VAL A 32 -0.21 -18.25 20.40
N ALA A 33 -0.16 -18.20 21.74
CA ALA A 33 -0.48 -16.99 22.47
C ALA A 33 0.72 -15.99 22.38
N PRO A 34 0.47 -14.66 22.44
CA PRO A 34 1.53 -13.66 22.37
C PRO A 34 2.63 -13.86 23.43
N GLU A 35 2.25 -14.33 24.61
CA GLU A 35 3.15 -14.56 25.75
C GLU A 35 4.13 -15.72 25.50
N GLU A 36 3.79 -16.63 24.58
CA GLU A 36 4.62 -17.79 24.23
C GLU A 36 5.65 -17.47 23.15
N LEU A 37 5.58 -16.29 22.55
CA LEU A 37 6.50 -15.88 21.48
C LEU A 37 7.87 -15.44 22.01
N GLY A 38 7.97 -14.99 23.26
CA GLY A 38 9.23 -14.56 23.85
C GLY A 38 10.25 -15.68 23.88
N GLY A 39 11.40 -15.51 23.19
CA GLY A 39 12.44 -16.52 23.06
C GLY A 39 12.15 -17.66 22.07
N ALA A 40 11.04 -17.59 21.34
CA ALA A 40 10.68 -18.60 20.36
C ALA A 40 11.60 -18.57 19.14
N SER A 41 11.74 -19.74 18.50
CA SER A 41 12.48 -19.89 17.25
C SER A 41 11.65 -20.74 16.29
N GLY A 42 11.62 -20.36 15.01
CA GLY A 42 10.83 -21.01 13.98
C GLY A 42 10.25 -20.02 12.97
N GLN A 43 9.29 -20.45 12.17
CA GLN A 43 8.58 -19.58 11.25
C GLN A 43 7.42 -18.88 11.96
N LEU A 44 7.57 -17.58 12.18
CA LEU A 44 6.54 -16.72 12.77
C LEU A 44 5.61 -16.18 11.68
N GLU A 45 4.32 -16.21 11.95
CA GLU A 45 3.29 -15.51 11.17
C GLU A 45 2.50 -14.60 12.13
N ILE A 46 2.39 -13.32 11.80
CA ILE A 46 1.51 -12.36 12.46
C ILE A 46 0.46 -11.93 11.42
N ALA A 47 -0.80 -12.24 11.68
CA ALA A 47 -1.91 -11.84 10.83
C ALA A 47 -2.84 -10.89 11.59
N ILE A 48 -3.24 -9.81 10.93
CA ILE A 48 -4.11 -8.77 11.46
C ILE A 48 -5.30 -8.64 10.54
N LYS A 49 -6.49 -8.88 11.08
CA LYS A 49 -7.75 -8.66 10.39
C LYS A 49 -8.48 -7.48 11.01
N THR A 50 -8.99 -6.63 10.14
CA THR A 50 -9.81 -5.50 10.58
C THR A 50 -11.13 -5.49 9.84
N SER A 51 -12.19 -5.08 10.52
CA SER A 51 -13.49 -4.86 9.93
C SER A 51 -14.18 -3.66 10.60
N LYS A 52 -15.22 -3.16 9.97
CA LYS A 52 -16.03 -2.08 10.55
C LYS A 52 -16.69 -2.53 11.84
N ASN A 53 -16.65 -1.68 12.87
CA ASN A 53 -17.46 -1.84 14.06
C ASN A 53 -18.80 -1.13 13.85
N GLU A 54 -19.84 -1.89 13.55
CA GLU A 54 -21.20 -1.35 13.31
C GLU A 54 -21.86 -0.72 14.54
N ALA A 55 -21.32 -0.97 15.75
CA ALA A 55 -21.84 -0.37 16.98
C ALA A 55 -21.41 1.10 17.14
N VAL A 56 -20.35 1.52 16.43
CA VAL A 56 -19.81 2.88 16.51
C VAL A 56 -20.27 3.71 15.32
N ALA A 57 -21.10 4.71 15.59
CA ALA A 57 -21.52 5.68 14.59
C ALA A 57 -20.41 6.70 14.33
N GLY A 58 -20.21 7.08 13.07
CA GLY A 58 -19.27 8.14 12.68
C GLY A 58 -18.49 7.78 11.42
N GLY A 59 -17.80 8.76 10.86
CA GLY A 59 -17.04 8.61 9.61
C GLY A 59 -15.59 8.17 9.78
N PHE A 60 -15.16 7.74 10.97
CA PHE A 60 -13.75 7.36 11.18
C PHE A 60 -13.33 6.18 10.32
N TYR A 61 -14.15 5.13 10.26
CA TYR A 61 -13.87 3.97 9.42
C TYR A 61 -13.68 4.35 7.95
N ASP A 62 -14.50 5.27 7.45
CA ASP A 62 -14.53 5.65 6.04
C ASP A 62 -13.52 6.74 5.67
N ASN A 63 -12.92 7.44 6.67
CA ASN A 63 -12.05 8.60 6.43
C ASN A 63 -10.65 8.48 7.04
N TYR A 64 -10.36 7.40 7.76
CA TYR A 64 -9.05 7.20 8.38
C TYR A 64 -8.39 5.92 7.88
N LEU A 65 -7.11 6.04 7.59
CA LEU A 65 -6.22 4.92 7.33
C LEU A 65 -5.75 4.34 8.66
N LEU A 66 -5.81 3.00 8.80
CA LEU A 66 -5.14 2.32 9.91
C LEU A 66 -3.72 1.95 9.52
N GLN A 67 -2.77 2.35 10.35
CA GLN A 67 -1.37 1.98 10.23
C GLN A 67 -0.94 1.14 11.43
N PHE A 68 -0.35 -0.02 11.15
CA PHE A 68 0.27 -0.88 12.15
C PHE A 68 1.78 -0.81 11.94
N THR A 69 2.52 -0.49 13.00
CA THR A 69 3.98 -0.42 12.95
C THR A 69 4.56 -1.44 13.92
N ILE A 70 5.38 -2.34 13.38
CA ILE A 70 6.05 -3.41 14.12
C ILE A 70 7.55 -3.21 13.92
N THR A 71 8.30 -3.16 15.02
CA THR A 71 9.76 -3.11 14.98
C THR A 71 10.32 -4.46 15.40
N LEU A 72 11.07 -5.07 14.51
CA LEU A 72 11.74 -6.36 14.70
C LEU A 72 13.25 -6.13 14.84
N ASP A 73 13.90 -6.95 15.63
CA ASP A 73 15.36 -7.03 15.65
C ASP A 73 15.85 -7.70 14.36
N ALA A 74 16.72 -7.04 13.62
CA ALA A 74 17.20 -7.53 12.33
C ALA A 74 18.10 -8.76 12.45
N ASP A 75 18.78 -8.92 13.61
CA ASP A 75 19.65 -10.06 13.87
C ASP A 75 18.86 -11.31 14.32
N LEU A 76 17.64 -11.13 14.81
CA LEU A 76 16.77 -12.20 15.28
C LEU A 76 15.66 -12.57 14.30
N CYS A 77 15.47 -11.78 13.23
CA CYS A 77 14.36 -11.94 12.27
C CYS A 77 14.88 -11.88 10.82
N GLU A 78 14.91 -13.03 10.18
CA GLU A 78 15.31 -13.19 8.77
C GLU A 78 14.09 -13.42 7.86
N ASN A 79 14.29 -13.33 6.55
CA ASN A 79 13.30 -13.65 5.51
C ASN A 79 11.92 -13.01 5.74
N VAL A 80 11.91 -11.76 6.21
CA VAL A 80 10.65 -11.04 6.51
C VAL A 80 9.90 -10.76 5.22
N SER A 81 8.71 -11.33 5.09
CA SER A 81 7.75 -11.09 4.02
C SER A 81 6.52 -10.39 4.57
N VAL A 82 5.98 -9.42 3.84
CA VAL A 82 4.90 -8.53 4.30
C VAL A 82 3.73 -8.56 3.34
N THR A 83 2.53 -8.68 3.88
CA THR A 83 1.27 -8.57 3.14
C THR A 83 0.55 -7.30 3.58
N GLY A 84 0.16 -6.46 2.64
CA GLY A 84 -0.55 -5.20 2.90
C GLY A 84 0.32 -4.10 3.51
N GLY A 85 1.62 -4.08 3.18
CA GLY A 85 2.53 -3.09 3.71
C GLY A 85 3.95 -3.17 3.17
N THR A 86 4.89 -2.61 3.90
CA THR A 86 6.31 -2.54 3.55
C THR A 86 7.19 -2.85 4.75
N ALA A 87 8.40 -3.34 4.48
CA ALA A 87 9.46 -3.49 5.49
C ALA A 87 10.68 -2.67 5.10
N ALA A 88 11.25 -1.95 6.04
CA ALA A 88 12.46 -1.16 5.87
C ALA A 88 13.49 -1.49 6.96
N ASN A 89 14.75 -1.60 6.55
CA ASN A 89 15.85 -1.79 7.50
C ASN A 89 16.33 -0.42 8.02
N ALA A 90 16.51 -0.31 9.33
CA ALA A 90 17.01 0.87 10.02
C ALA A 90 18.09 0.45 11.03
N GLY A 91 19.34 0.34 10.57
CA GLY A 91 20.43 -0.18 11.39
C GLY A 91 20.20 -1.64 11.81
N GLY A 92 20.27 -1.93 13.10
CA GLY A 92 20.01 -3.25 13.68
C GLY A 92 18.51 -3.61 13.82
N SER A 93 17.60 -2.78 13.31
CA SER A 93 16.17 -3.01 13.40
C SER A 93 15.53 -3.06 12.03
N LYS A 94 14.42 -3.79 11.92
CA LYS A 94 13.57 -3.83 10.74
C LYS A 94 12.19 -3.33 11.12
N THR A 95 11.77 -2.22 10.51
CA THR A 95 10.44 -1.65 10.73
C THR A 95 9.49 -2.15 9.65
N VAL A 96 8.41 -2.79 10.08
CA VAL A 96 7.31 -3.22 9.22
C VAL A 96 6.15 -2.25 9.42
N SER A 97 5.66 -1.68 8.32
CA SER A 97 4.47 -0.82 8.30
C SER A 97 3.40 -1.47 7.47
N LEU A 98 2.29 -1.84 8.09
CA LEU A 98 1.10 -2.38 7.44
C LEU A 98 0.02 -1.30 7.40
N MET A 99 -0.76 -1.26 6.33
CA MET A 99 -1.78 -0.23 6.14
C MET A 99 -3.09 -0.83 5.68
N VAL A 100 -4.18 -0.32 6.26
CA VAL A 100 -5.55 -0.61 5.83
C VAL A 100 -6.19 0.69 5.39
N LEU A 101 -6.70 0.70 4.17
CA LEU A 101 -7.30 1.88 3.56
C LEU A 101 -8.66 2.21 4.21
N PRO A 102 -9.07 3.48 4.19
CA PRO A 102 -10.39 3.89 4.67
C PRO A 102 -11.52 3.14 3.98
N GLY A 103 -12.56 2.80 4.73
CA GLY A 103 -13.75 2.13 4.22
C GLY A 103 -13.54 0.68 3.75
N SER A 104 -12.39 0.09 4.09
CA SER A 104 -12.03 -1.27 3.66
C SER A 104 -11.72 -2.16 4.84
N ASP A 105 -12.16 -3.41 4.77
CA ASP A 105 -11.69 -4.43 5.68
C ASP A 105 -10.23 -4.79 5.36
N GLY A 106 -9.45 -5.05 6.40
CA GLY A 106 -8.03 -5.37 6.27
C GLY A 106 -7.74 -6.85 6.52
N ASP A 107 -6.82 -7.39 5.70
CA ASP A 107 -6.15 -8.66 5.94
C ASP A 107 -4.66 -8.45 5.64
N VAL A 108 -3.93 -8.03 6.66
CA VAL A 108 -2.54 -7.61 6.55
C VAL A 108 -1.67 -8.39 7.54
N GLY A 109 -0.38 -8.49 7.29
CA GLY A 109 0.47 -9.23 8.20
C GLY A 109 1.90 -9.39 7.71
N LEU A 110 2.66 -10.21 8.44
CA LEU A 110 4.02 -10.56 8.09
C LEU A 110 4.31 -12.02 8.41
N THR A 111 5.30 -12.56 7.72
CA THR A 111 5.98 -13.81 8.07
C THR A 111 7.47 -13.55 8.21
N ALA A 112 8.12 -14.25 9.11
CA ALA A 112 9.57 -14.15 9.33
C ALA A 112 10.11 -15.48 9.88
N ASP A 113 11.37 -15.78 9.58
CA ASP A 113 12.13 -16.82 10.28
C ASP A 113 12.76 -16.15 11.51
N VAL A 114 12.44 -16.65 12.72
CA VAL A 114 12.84 -16.00 13.96
C VAL A 114 13.70 -16.91 14.84
N HIS A 115 14.63 -16.30 15.57
CA HIS A 115 15.49 -16.94 16.56
C HIS A 115 15.49 -16.11 17.84
N ASP A 116 15.23 -16.75 19.00
CA ASP A 116 15.13 -16.04 20.29
C ASP A 116 14.25 -14.77 20.20
N PHE A 117 13.07 -14.92 19.59
CA PHE A 117 12.20 -13.82 19.17
C PHE A 117 11.90 -12.84 20.31
N ARG A 118 12.01 -11.55 20.00
CA ARG A 118 11.65 -10.43 20.88
C ARG A 118 10.97 -9.34 20.08
N MET A 119 9.95 -8.76 20.67
CA MET A 119 9.20 -7.64 20.08
C MET A 119 8.75 -6.72 21.21
N ASP A 120 9.03 -5.42 21.08
CA ASP A 120 8.63 -4.41 22.07
C ASP A 120 7.14 -4.07 22.02
N GLY A 121 6.44 -4.58 21.01
CA GLY A 121 5.02 -4.36 20.80
C GLY A 121 4.71 -3.87 19.40
N MET A 122 3.43 -3.58 19.19
CA MET A 122 2.88 -3.05 17.93
C MET A 122 2.24 -1.69 18.21
N THR A 123 2.56 -0.71 17.41
CA THR A 123 1.87 0.59 17.44
C THR A 123 0.76 0.59 16.40
N ILE A 124 -0.45 0.97 16.82
CA ILE A 124 -1.61 1.14 15.95
C ILE A 124 -1.96 2.62 15.93
N ALA A 125 -2.04 3.21 14.75
CA ALA A 125 -2.39 4.61 14.55
C ALA A 125 -3.51 4.73 13.53
N ALA A 126 -4.47 5.59 13.80
CA ALA A 126 -5.47 6.02 12.83
C ALA A 126 -5.07 7.39 12.30
N VAL A 127 -4.84 7.50 11.01
CA VAL A 127 -4.36 8.72 10.34
C VAL A 127 -5.46 9.22 9.40
N PRO A 128 -5.87 10.49 9.49
CA PRO A 128 -6.81 11.05 8.52
C PRO A 128 -6.26 10.86 7.11
N TYR A 129 -7.08 10.34 6.22
CA TYR A 129 -6.70 10.08 4.85
C TYR A 129 -7.55 10.94 3.92
N ASP A 130 -6.94 11.93 3.31
CA ASP A 130 -7.56 12.74 2.28
C ASP A 130 -7.05 12.26 0.92
N VAL A 131 -7.95 11.66 0.15
CA VAL A 131 -7.66 11.16 -1.20
C VAL A 131 -7.25 12.30 -2.12
N ALA A 132 -7.82 13.48 -1.94
CA ALA A 132 -7.51 14.65 -2.74
C ALA A 132 -6.06 15.12 -2.56
N ASP A 133 -5.58 15.10 -1.31
CA ASP A 133 -4.17 15.44 -0.99
C ASP A 133 -3.18 14.34 -1.42
N SER A 134 -3.64 13.08 -1.44
CA SER A 134 -2.78 11.91 -1.77
C SER A 134 -2.61 11.66 -3.25
N LEU A 135 -3.60 12.05 -4.07
CA LEU A 135 -3.55 11.86 -5.53
C LEU A 135 -2.78 12.97 -6.25
N GLY A 136 -2.41 14.05 -5.55
CA GLY A 136 -1.81 15.21 -6.19
C GLY A 136 -2.74 15.81 -7.26
N ASP A 137 -2.20 16.71 -8.05
CA ASP A 137 -2.94 17.28 -9.17
C ASP A 137 -2.99 16.25 -10.33
N MET A 138 -4.10 15.52 -10.42
CA MET A 138 -4.35 14.55 -11.51
C MET A 138 -4.44 15.22 -12.90
N SER A 139 -4.42 16.55 -12.96
CA SER A 139 -4.44 17.29 -14.22
C SER A 139 -3.21 16.97 -15.08
N GLU A 140 -2.02 16.87 -14.48
CA GLU A 140 -0.79 16.52 -15.21
C GLU A 140 -0.86 15.10 -15.85
N VAL A 141 -1.52 14.16 -15.17
CA VAL A 141 -1.72 12.79 -15.71
C VAL A 141 -2.72 12.82 -16.85
N THR A 142 -3.79 13.58 -16.71
CA THR A 142 -4.81 13.73 -17.78
C THR A 142 -4.22 14.43 -18.99
N ASP A 143 -3.45 15.50 -18.80
CA ASP A 143 -2.77 16.21 -19.88
C ASP A 143 -1.73 15.32 -20.59
N GLY A 144 -1.04 14.45 -19.85
CA GLY A 144 -0.11 13.46 -20.40
C GLY A 144 -0.82 12.39 -21.25
N LEU A 145 -2.01 11.95 -20.84
CA LEU A 145 -2.83 11.02 -21.61
C LEU A 145 -3.37 11.65 -22.88
N ASP A 146 -3.82 12.90 -22.84
CA ASP A 146 -4.30 13.63 -24.01
C ASP A 146 -3.15 13.83 -25.03
N GLN A 147 -1.94 14.18 -24.58
CA GLN A 147 -0.77 14.25 -25.44
C GLN A 147 -0.43 12.90 -26.09
N LEU A 148 -0.60 11.79 -25.37
CA LEU A 148 -0.36 10.46 -25.92
C LEU A 148 -1.39 10.11 -27.00
N VAL A 149 -2.66 10.45 -26.81
CA VAL A 149 -3.72 10.28 -27.79
C VAL A 149 -3.39 11.07 -29.05
N ASP A 150 -3.03 12.35 -28.92
CA ASP A 150 -2.65 13.20 -30.05
C ASP A 150 -1.43 12.64 -30.82
N ALA A 151 -0.45 12.11 -30.11
CA ALA A 151 0.72 11.50 -30.72
C ALA A 151 0.39 10.22 -31.52
N ILE A 152 -0.55 9.41 -31.01
CA ILE A 152 -1.07 8.21 -31.69
C ILE A 152 -1.81 8.61 -32.97
N ASP A 153 -2.62 9.65 -32.94
CA ASP A 153 -3.35 10.15 -34.13
C ASP A 153 -2.40 10.69 -35.18
N GLN A 154 -1.36 11.43 -34.80
CA GLN A 154 -0.31 11.88 -35.68
C GLN A 154 0.48 10.72 -36.30
N LEU A 155 0.81 9.70 -35.53
CA LEU A 155 1.48 8.50 -36.03
C LEU A 155 0.62 7.74 -37.02
N SER A 156 -0.68 7.59 -36.74
CA SER A 156 -1.65 6.96 -37.66
C SER A 156 -1.77 7.72 -38.99
N SER A 157 -1.81 9.05 -38.89
CA SER A 157 -1.85 9.93 -40.08
C SER A 157 -0.58 9.82 -40.89
N GLY A 158 0.58 9.81 -40.25
CA GLY A 158 1.90 9.63 -40.88
C GLY A 158 2.05 8.26 -41.55
N ALA A 159 1.57 7.20 -40.93
CA ALA A 159 1.54 5.85 -41.50
C ALA A 159 0.67 5.78 -42.77
N SER A 160 -0.47 6.46 -42.75
CA SER A 160 -1.38 6.56 -43.89
C SER A 160 -0.73 7.33 -45.08
N GLN A 161 -0.05 8.43 -44.78
CA GLN A 161 0.70 9.19 -45.78
C GLN A 161 1.87 8.38 -46.37
N LEU A 162 2.61 7.66 -45.56
CA LEU A 162 3.68 6.79 -46.01
C LEU A 162 3.16 5.66 -46.91
N SER A 163 2.03 5.03 -46.54
CA SER A 163 1.38 4.02 -47.36
C SER A 163 0.95 4.58 -48.75
N SER A 164 0.40 5.79 -48.72
CA SER A 164 -0.02 6.48 -49.97
C SER A 164 1.19 6.84 -50.84
N GLY A 165 2.27 7.35 -50.24
CA GLY A 165 3.54 7.65 -50.90
C GLY A 165 4.22 6.41 -51.50
N ALA A 166 4.20 5.29 -50.78
CA ALA A 166 4.73 4.01 -51.27
C ALA A 166 3.91 3.50 -52.47
N SER A 167 2.59 3.66 -52.45
CA SER A 167 1.70 3.30 -53.57
C SER A 167 1.96 4.16 -54.79
N GLN A 168 2.17 5.46 -54.61
CA GLN A 168 2.51 6.39 -55.70
C GLN A 168 3.88 6.06 -56.33
N LEU A 169 4.88 5.76 -55.49
CA LEU A 169 6.19 5.35 -55.95
C LEU A 169 6.15 4.06 -56.76
N SER A 170 5.38 3.06 -56.27
CA SER A 170 5.17 1.80 -56.97
C SER A 170 4.53 2.01 -58.33
N SER A 171 3.49 2.89 -58.41
CA SER A 171 2.83 3.25 -59.66
C SER A 171 3.75 3.99 -60.62
N GLY A 172 4.56 4.92 -60.10
CA GLY A 172 5.54 5.66 -60.91
C GLY A 172 6.66 4.73 -61.46
N ALA A 173 7.16 3.82 -60.66
CA ALA A 173 8.15 2.82 -61.06
C ALA A 173 7.63 1.89 -62.16
N SER A 174 6.36 1.55 -62.11
CA SER A 174 5.71 0.72 -63.14
C SER A 174 5.55 1.45 -64.46
N GLN A 175 5.37 2.78 -64.45
CA GLN A 175 5.30 3.60 -65.67
C GLN A 175 6.67 3.82 -66.35
N TYR A 176 7.79 3.76 -65.62
CA TYR A 176 9.13 3.86 -66.17
C TYR A 176 9.69 2.51 -66.68
N GLY A 177 9.05 1.41 -66.33
CA GLY A 177 9.49 0.06 -66.76
C GLY A 177 8.72 -0.53 -67.97
N SER A 178 7.86 0.25 -68.57
CA SER A 178 7.13 -0.07 -69.81
C SER A 178 7.61 0.83 -70.94
#